data_7bcecbf300db453d2d4a50eb6ef38226
#
_entry.id   7bcecbf300db453d2d4a50eb6ef38226
#
_cell.length_a   1.000
_cell.length_b   1.000
_cell.length_c   1.000
_cell.angle_alpha   90.00
_cell.angle_beta   90.00
_cell.angle_gamma   90.00
#
_symmetry.space_group_name_H-M   'P 1'
#
loop_
_entity.id
_entity.type
_entity.pdbx_description
1 polymer ?
#
loop_
_entity_poly.entity_id
_entity_poly.type
_entity_poly.pdbx_seq_one_letter_code
_entity_poly.pdbx_strand_id
1 'polypeptide(L)'
;MQLMLQSIPLTETLRYALGAKAPDPLPDTLAASAKEACQALLPVCQPRYTYLVRPTQPLLEGLLSGEDIRRHLQGCERCVLFGATLGPQADALIRRAQVDDMAKALWLDAAASAAIEEACDEAQRQIALELDCALTARFSCGYGDLPLVIQPQFLSLLDAGRKIGLSSSASGMLTPIKSVTAVIGILPPGTDAPKARPACAICPLSKTCPLKRKGVFCGIHSD
;
A
#
# COMPACT_ATOMS: atom_id res chain seq x y z
N MET A 1 11.31 -8.12 8.61
CA MET A 1 10.44 -8.27 9.81
C MET A 1 9.16 -8.96 9.38
N GLN A 2 8.55 -9.74 10.25
CA GLN A 2 7.28 -10.46 9.99
C GLN A 2 6.17 -9.75 10.75
N LEU A 3 5.01 -9.65 10.12
CA LEU A 3 3.78 -9.14 10.73
C LEU A 3 2.76 -10.27 10.89
N MET A 4 1.76 -10.03 11.71
CA MET A 4 0.60 -10.91 11.84
C MET A 4 -0.65 -10.05 11.62
N LEU A 5 -1.39 -10.35 10.55
CA LEU A 5 -2.70 -9.75 10.32
C LEU A 5 -3.75 -10.48 11.16
N GLN A 6 -4.50 -9.75 11.95
CA GLN A 6 -5.60 -10.29 12.76
C GLN A 6 -6.87 -10.49 11.92
N SER A 7 -7.10 -9.59 10.98
CA SER A 7 -8.25 -9.60 10.09
C SER A 7 -7.92 -8.85 8.79
N ILE A 8 -8.77 -9.02 7.80
CA ILE A 8 -8.77 -8.22 6.56
C ILE A 8 -9.98 -7.30 6.60
N PRO A 9 -9.84 -5.97 6.45
CA PRO A 9 -10.96 -5.05 6.52
C PRO A 9 -12.00 -5.31 5.43
N LEU A 10 -13.23 -5.67 5.85
CA LEU A 10 -14.31 -6.02 4.93
C LEU A 10 -14.76 -4.81 4.10
N THR A 11 -14.84 -3.63 4.73
CA THR A 11 -15.22 -2.38 4.06
C THR A 11 -14.25 -2.01 2.94
N GLU A 12 -12.95 -2.19 3.18
CA GLU A 12 -11.91 -1.96 2.16
C GLU A 12 -11.97 -3.01 1.05
N THR A 13 -12.20 -4.27 1.39
CA THR A 13 -12.41 -5.33 0.39
C THR A 13 -13.57 -5.00 -0.54
N LEU A 14 -14.71 -4.58 0.01
CA LEU A 14 -15.85 -4.13 -0.77
C LEU A 14 -15.52 -2.91 -1.63
N ARG A 15 -14.78 -1.95 -1.08
CA ARG A 15 -14.35 -0.76 -1.81
C ARG A 15 -13.44 -1.12 -3.00
N TYR A 16 -12.50 -2.05 -2.81
CA TYR A 16 -11.61 -2.50 -3.90
C TYR A 16 -12.37 -3.26 -4.99
N ALA A 17 -13.32 -4.12 -4.61
CA ALA A 17 -14.09 -4.93 -5.56
C ALA A 17 -15.11 -4.11 -6.35
N LEU A 18 -15.85 -3.23 -5.69
CA LEU A 18 -17.03 -2.56 -6.25
C LEU A 18 -16.78 -1.08 -6.59
N GLY A 19 -15.80 -0.46 -5.93
CA GLY A 19 -15.46 0.95 -6.14
C GLY A 19 -16.67 1.87 -5.93
N ALA A 20 -16.81 2.87 -6.80
CA ALA A 20 -17.92 3.80 -6.79
C ALA A 20 -19.27 3.21 -7.26
N LYS A 21 -19.25 1.99 -7.80
CA LYS A 21 -20.43 1.29 -8.32
C LYS A 21 -21.08 0.40 -7.26
N ALA A 22 -20.60 0.43 -6.01
CA ALA A 22 -21.21 -0.32 -4.93
C ALA A 22 -22.71 0.04 -4.83
N PRO A 23 -23.61 -0.97 -4.86
CA PRO A 23 -25.04 -0.74 -4.68
C PRO A 23 -25.35 -0.28 -3.25
N ASP A 24 -26.41 0.49 -3.09
CA ASP A 24 -26.91 0.94 -1.80
C ASP A 24 -28.44 0.75 -1.77
N PRO A 25 -28.97 -0.17 -0.95
CA PRO A 25 -28.25 -1.02 0.01
C PRO A 25 -27.38 -2.11 -0.64
N LEU A 26 -26.33 -2.53 0.07
CA LEU A 26 -25.43 -3.61 -0.37
C LEU A 26 -26.17 -4.96 -0.26
N PRO A 27 -26.28 -5.75 -1.34
CA PRO A 27 -26.86 -7.09 -1.30
C PRO A 27 -26.06 -8.05 -0.38
N ASP A 28 -26.76 -8.87 0.41
CA ASP A 28 -26.16 -9.83 1.33
C ASP A 28 -25.20 -10.80 0.61
N THR A 29 -25.51 -11.17 -0.63
CA THR A 29 -24.65 -12.03 -1.46
C THR A 29 -23.27 -11.44 -1.72
N LEU A 30 -23.18 -10.15 -1.97
CA LEU A 30 -21.91 -9.47 -2.18
C LEU A 30 -21.10 -9.35 -0.87
N ALA A 31 -21.80 -9.06 0.23
CA ALA A 31 -21.19 -9.04 1.55
C ALA A 31 -20.64 -10.42 1.95
N ALA A 32 -21.40 -11.49 1.67
CA ALA A 32 -20.98 -12.86 1.91
C ALA A 32 -19.75 -13.24 1.08
N SER A 33 -19.74 -12.94 -0.23
CA SER A 33 -18.61 -13.22 -1.12
C SER A 33 -17.33 -12.51 -0.65
N ALA A 34 -17.44 -11.25 -0.24
CA ALA A 34 -16.29 -10.49 0.31
C ALA A 34 -15.77 -11.13 1.60
N LYS A 35 -16.67 -11.53 2.51
CA LYS A 35 -16.30 -12.20 3.77
C LYS A 35 -15.63 -13.54 3.54
N GLU A 36 -16.15 -14.36 2.63
CA GLU A 36 -15.54 -15.63 2.25
C GLU A 36 -14.12 -15.44 1.67
N ALA A 37 -13.92 -14.44 0.82
CA ALA A 37 -12.62 -14.13 0.27
C ALA A 37 -11.63 -13.71 1.37
N CYS A 38 -12.04 -12.86 2.31
CA CYS A 38 -11.20 -12.47 3.46
C CYS A 38 -10.82 -13.69 4.32
N GLN A 39 -11.78 -14.58 4.60
CA GLN A 39 -11.55 -15.80 5.38
C GLN A 39 -10.63 -16.80 4.68
N ALA A 40 -10.75 -16.94 3.35
CA ALA A 40 -9.91 -17.83 2.56
C ALA A 40 -8.48 -17.29 2.40
N LEU A 41 -8.33 -15.97 2.31
CA LEU A 41 -7.04 -15.33 2.07
C LEU A 41 -6.19 -15.19 3.34
N LEU A 42 -6.80 -14.83 4.47
CA LEU A 42 -6.09 -14.51 5.70
C LEU A 42 -5.07 -15.59 6.13
N PRO A 43 -5.41 -16.89 6.15
CA PRO A 43 -4.49 -17.93 6.61
C PRO A 43 -3.30 -18.18 5.68
N VAL A 44 -3.37 -17.74 4.40
CA VAL A 44 -2.28 -17.90 3.44
C VAL A 44 -1.39 -16.67 3.34
N CYS A 45 -1.80 -15.55 3.92
CA CYS A 45 -0.98 -14.36 3.99
C CYS A 45 0.24 -14.56 4.89
N GLN A 46 1.40 -14.16 4.39
CA GLN A 46 2.66 -14.13 5.13
C GLN A 46 3.24 -12.72 5.07
N PRO A 47 2.59 -11.74 5.72
CA PRO A 47 3.01 -10.36 5.59
C PRO A 47 4.39 -10.14 6.19
N ARG A 48 5.26 -9.53 5.39
CA ARG A 48 6.63 -9.16 5.76
C ARG A 48 6.91 -7.75 5.30
N TYR A 49 7.72 -7.04 6.07
CA TYR A 49 8.19 -5.72 5.67
C TYR A 49 9.67 -5.55 5.97
N THR A 50 10.27 -4.61 5.29
CA THR A 50 11.63 -4.12 5.54
C THR A 50 11.66 -2.62 5.33
N TYR A 51 12.54 -1.95 6.05
CA TYR A 51 12.76 -0.52 5.85
C TYR A 51 14.22 -0.15 6.04
N LEU A 52 14.56 1.06 5.59
CA LEU A 52 15.87 1.65 5.68
C LEU A 52 15.74 3.16 5.85
N VAL A 53 16.31 3.71 6.92
CA VAL A 53 16.34 5.15 7.14
C VAL A 53 17.55 5.75 6.41
N ARG A 54 17.33 6.85 5.68
CA ARG A 54 18.35 7.57 4.94
C ARG A 54 18.18 9.09 5.06
N PRO A 55 19.26 9.88 4.94
CA PRO A 55 19.14 11.32 4.70
C PRO A 55 18.38 11.57 3.40
N THR A 56 17.48 12.56 3.42
CA THR A 56 16.59 12.86 2.29
C THR A 56 17.34 13.47 1.12
N GLN A 57 18.22 14.44 1.37
CA GLN A 57 18.86 15.23 0.32
C GLN A 57 19.67 14.40 -0.68
N PRO A 58 20.55 13.47 -0.29
CA PRO A 58 21.28 12.63 -1.23
C PRO A 58 20.38 11.74 -2.09
N LEU A 59 19.21 11.32 -1.58
CA LEU A 59 18.26 10.54 -2.34
C LEU A 59 17.52 11.38 -3.37
N LEU A 60 17.17 12.63 -3.03
CA LEU A 60 16.52 13.58 -3.95
C LEU A 60 17.47 14.07 -5.07
N GLU A 61 18.75 14.06 -4.83
CA GLU A 61 19.78 14.39 -5.85
C GLU A 61 20.11 13.21 -6.76
N GLY A 62 19.75 11.99 -6.35
CA GLY A 62 20.05 10.76 -7.06
C GLY A 62 18.82 9.94 -7.46
N LEU A 63 18.39 9.03 -6.58
CA LEU A 63 17.38 8.03 -6.89
C LEU A 63 15.96 8.61 -7.00
N LEU A 64 15.59 9.54 -6.10
CA LEU A 64 14.21 10.04 -5.98
C LEU A 64 14.04 11.33 -6.80
N SER A 65 13.95 11.20 -8.10
CA SER A 65 13.74 12.34 -9.01
C SER A 65 12.25 12.65 -9.19
N GLY A 66 11.87 13.92 -9.03
CA GLY A 66 10.49 14.40 -9.22
C GLY A 66 10.14 15.54 -8.29
N GLU A 67 9.22 16.42 -8.74
CA GLU A 67 8.74 17.54 -7.94
C GLU A 67 7.73 17.11 -6.87
N ASP A 68 6.93 16.09 -7.17
CA ASP A 68 5.92 15.61 -6.23
C ASP A 68 6.57 14.91 -5.03
N ILE A 69 7.62 14.12 -5.24
CA ILE A 69 8.38 13.51 -4.14
C ILE A 69 9.17 14.57 -3.35
N ARG A 70 9.72 15.61 -4.01
CA ARG A 70 10.37 16.73 -3.32
C ARG A 70 9.39 17.46 -2.41
N ARG A 71 8.19 17.74 -2.90
CA ARG A 71 7.11 18.36 -2.13
C ARG A 71 6.66 17.47 -0.97
N HIS A 72 6.57 16.16 -1.22
CA HIS A 72 6.19 15.18 -0.20
C HIS A 72 7.19 15.12 0.97
N LEU A 73 8.48 15.23 0.67
CA LEU A 73 9.56 15.18 1.66
C LEU A 73 9.99 16.57 2.17
N GLN A 74 9.28 17.62 1.82
CA GLN A 74 9.61 18.98 2.25
C GLN A 74 9.62 19.09 3.78
N GLY A 75 10.75 19.58 4.33
CA GLY A 75 10.95 19.69 5.77
C GLY A 75 11.38 18.40 6.48
N CYS A 76 11.53 17.29 5.73
CA CYS A 76 12.04 16.04 6.27
C CYS A 76 13.54 15.89 6.00
N GLU A 77 14.39 15.95 7.03
CA GLU A 77 15.84 15.73 6.90
C GLU A 77 16.17 14.26 6.59
N ARG A 78 15.35 13.35 7.07
CA ARG A 78 15.47 11.91 6.86
C ARG A 78 14.16 11.34 6.33
N CYS A 79 14.27 10.24 5.61
CA CYS A 79 13.12 9.47 5.16
C CYS A 79 13.36 7.97 5.34
N VAL A 80 12.27 7.24 5.36
CA VAL A 80 12.22 5.78 5.38
C VAL A 80 11.98 5.31 3.95
N LEU A 81 12.88 4.49 3.41
CA LEU A 81 12.61 3.63 2.26
C LEU A 81 11.91 2.39 2.82
N PHE A 82 10.77 2.03 2.26
CA PHE A 82 9.88 1.00 2.79
C PHE A 82 9.50 -0.02 1.73
N GLY A 83 9.42 -1.29 2.13
CA GLY A 83 8.90 -2.37 1.30
C GLY A 83 8.11 -3.37 2.12
N ALA A 84 6.96 -3.81 1.62
CA ALA A 84 6.10 -4.82 2.23
C ALA A 84 5.53 -5.78 1.19
N THR A 85 5.21 -7.00 1.60
CA THR A 85 4.61 -8.04 0.76
C THR A 85 3.70 -8.94 1.60
N LEU A 86 2.64 -9.48 1.00
CA LEU A 86 1.84 -10.56 1.58
C LEU A 86 2.45 -11.96 1.37
N GLY A 87 3.52 -12.03 0.60
CA GLY A 87 4.14 -13.30 0.21
C GLY A 87 3.47 -13.97 -1.02
N PRO A 88 4.12 -15.00 -1.58
CA PRO A 88 3.70 -15.60 -2.85
C PRO A 88 2.43 -16.45 -2.76
N GLN A 89 2.02 -16.88 -1.57
CA GLN A 89 0.85 -17.75 -1.38
C GLN A 89 -0.46 -17.03 -1.69
N ALA A 90 -0.55 -15.73 -1.37
CA ALA A 90 -1.70 -14.89 -1.72
C ALA A 90 -1.88 -14.84 -3.25
N ASP A 91 -0.79 -14.57 -3.98
CA ASP A 91 -0.82 -14.58 -5.46
C ASP A 91 -1.17 -15.94 -6.03
N ALA A 92 -0.68 -17.02 -5.42
CA ALA A 92 -0.96 -18.38 -5.86
C ALA A 92 -2.45 -18.74 -5.69
N LEU A 93 -3.06 -18.32 -4.58
CA LEU A 93 -4.49 -18.52 -4.34
C LEU A 93 -5.34 -17.77 -5.37
N ILE A 94 -5.01 -16.50 -5.66
CA ILE A 94 -5.71 -15.69 -6.66
C ILE A 94 -5.58 -16.35 -8.05
N ARG A 95 -4.36 -16.73 -8.48
CA ARG A 95 -4.15 -17.37 -9.78
C ARG A 95 -4.89 -18.69 -9.94
N ARG A 96 -5.00 -19.48 -8.87
CA ARG A 96 -5.80 -20.72 -8.90
C ARG A 96 -7.27 -20.40 -9.12
N ALA A 97 -7.82 -19.44 -8.38
CA ALA A 97 -9.21 -19.03 -8.56
C ALA A 97 -9.49 -18.47 -9.97
N GLN A 98 -8.54 -17.80 -10.61
CA GLN A 98 -8.68 -17.31 -11.99
C GLN A 98 -8.94 -18.41 -13.03
N VAL A 99 -8.51 -19.64 -12.74
CA VAL A 99 -8.76 -20.78 -13.64
C VAL A 99 -10.16 -21.35 -13.47
N ASP A 100 -10.64 -21.41 -12.22
CA ASP A 100 -11.86 -22.12 -11.87
C ASP A 100 -13.08 -21.20 -11.72
N ASP A 101 -12.89 -20.00 -11.14
CA ASP A 101 -13.96 -19.05 -10.79
C ASP A 101 -13.45 -17.61 -10.79
N MET A 102 -13.69 -16.90 -11.88
CA MET A 102 -13.25 -15.52 -12.06
C MET A 102 -13.90 -14.54 -11.06
N ALA A 103 -15.16 -14.81 -10.65
CA ALA A 103 -15.83 -13.97 -9.65
C ALA A 103 -15.18 -14.11 -8.28
N LYS A 104 -14.84 -15.33 -7.89
CA LYS A 104 -14.05 -15.60 -6.68
C LYS A 104 -12.67 -14.96 -6.75
N ALA A 105 -12.00 -15.06 -7.92
CA ALA A 105 -10.69 -14.43 -8.12
C ALA A 105 -10.74 -12.92 -7.92
N LEU A 106 -11.79 -12.23 -8.39
CA LEU A 106 -12.00 -10.80 -8.18
C LEU A 106 -12.09 -10.45 -6.69
N TRP A 107 -12.87 -11.23 -5.93
CA TRP A 107 -13.01 -11.00 -4.49
C TRP A 107 -11.72 -11.26 -3.73
N LEU A 108 -10.98 -12.31 -4.08
CA LEU A 108 -9.67 -12.61 -3.50
C LEU A 108 -8.64 -11.52 -3.82
N ASP A 109 -8.65 -10.98 -5.04
CA ASP A 109 -7.78 -9.87 -5.44
C ASP A 109 -8.07 -8.60 -4.64
N ALA A 110 -9.36 -8.29 -4.47
CA ALA A 110 -9.81 -7.15 -3.66
C ALA A 110 -9.43 -7.31 -2.17
N ALA A 111 -9.66 -8.51 -1.61
CA ALA A 111 -9.28 -8.83 -0.23
C ALA A 111 -7.76 -8.73 -0.04
N ALA A 112 -6.96 -9.18 -1.02
CA ALA A 112 -5.51 -9.08 -0.97
C ALA A 112 -5.02 -7.62 -1.07
N SER A 113 -5.72 -6.77 -1.81
CA SER A 113 -5.44 -5.34 -1.84
C SER A 113 -5.73 -4.67 -0.49
N ALA A 114 -6.85 -5.02 0.15
CA ALA A 114 -7.15 -4.55 1.51
C ALA A 114 -6.12 -5.08 2.53
N ALA A 115 -5.72 -6.35 2.42
CA ALA A 115 -4.77 -6.98 3.33
C ALA A 115 -3.36 -6.37 3.25
N ILE A 116 -2.87 -6.03 2.05
CA ILE A 116 -1.54 -5.40 1.92
C ILE A 116 -1.53 -3.99 2.47
N GLU A 117 -2.60 -3.21 2.30
CA GLU A 117 -2.70 -1.88 2.90
C GLU A 117 -2.73 -1.96 4.42
N GLU A 118 -3.53 -2.86 5.00
CA GLU A 118 -3.54 -3.11 6.45
C GLU A 118 -2.15 -3.50 6.98
N ALA A 119 -1.44 -4.38 6.25
CA ALA A 119 -0.07 -4.74 6.61
C ALA A 119 0.89 -3.55 6.54
N CYS A 120 0.71 -2.65 5.57
CA CYS A 120 1.51 -1.44 5.44
C CYS A 120 1.22 -0.44 6.57
N ASP A 121 -0.04 -0.28 6.96
CA ASP A 121 -0.45 0.61 8.05
C ASP A 121 0.13 0.12 9.39
N GLU A 122 0.02 -1.16 9.68
CA GLU A 122 0.62 -1.77 10.87
C GLU A 122 2.16 -1.65 10.88
N ALA A 123 2.81 -1.92 9.73
CA ALA A 123 4.26 -1.75 9.61
C ALA A 123 4.68 -0.29 9.85
N GLN A 124 3.96 0.67 9.27
CA GLN A 124 4.25 2.09 9.44
C GLN A 124 4.07 2.53 10.90
N ARG A 125 3.04 2.01 11.58
CA ARG A 125 2.81 2.25 13.00
C ARG A 125 3.98 1.71 13.85
N GLN A 126 4.45 0.49 13.56
CA GLN A 126 5.60 -0.10 14.27
C GLN A 126 6.88 0.70 14.03
N ILE A 127 7.13 1.14 12.79
CA ILE A 127 8.29 1.98 12.45
C ILE A 127 8.23 3.33 13.19
N ALA A 128 7.07 3.96 13.25
CA ALA A 128 6.88 5.22 13.97
C ALA A 128 7.20 5.08 15.47
N LEU A 129 6.75 3.98 16.10
CA LEU A 129 7.04 3.65 17.49
C LEU A 129 8.53 3.36 17.70
N GLU A 130 9.15 2.56 16.82
CA GLU A 130 10.57 2.20 16.93
C GLU A 130 11.49 3.40 16.78
N LEU A 131 11.16 4.33 15.88
CA LEU A 131 11.94 5.54 15.62
C LEU A 131 11.56 6.72 16.52
N ASP A 132 10.53 6.56 17.35
CA ASP A 132 9.95 7.61 18.21
C ASP A 132 9.72 8.92 17.43
N CYS A 133 9.00 8.82 16.32
CA CYS A 133 8.77 9.96 15.43
C CYS A 133 7.43 9.89 14.70
N ALA A 134 6.95 11.04 14.28
CA ALA A 134 5.83 11.14 13.35
C ALA A 134 6.31 10.93 11.91
N LEU A 135 5.49 10.28 11.11
CA LEU A 135 5.77 9.92 9.73
C LEU A 135 4.76 10.58 8.78
N THR A 136 5.19 10.89 7.56
CA THR A 136 4.28 11.29 6.48
C THR A 136 3.50 10.09 5.95
N ALA A 137 2.55 10.32 5.05
CA ALA A 137 1.93 9.24 4.27
C ALA A 137 2.97 8.51 3.41
N ARG A 138 2.63 7.33 2.92
CA ARG A 138 3.43 6.57 1.95
C ARG A 138 3.38 7.22 0.57
N PHE A 139 4.52 7.37 -0.09
CA PHE A 139 4.64 7.83 -1.46
C PHE A 139 5.35 6.75 -2.30
N SER A 140 4.62 6.08 -3.16
CA SER A 140 5.09 4.89 -3.89
C SER A 140 5.76 5.24 -5.22
N CYS A 141 6.72 4.41 -5.66
CA CYS A 141 7.25 4.47 -7.03
C CYS A 141 6.10 4.34 -8.04
N GLY A 142 6.11 5.18 -9.07
CA GLY A 142 5.01 5.29 -10.05
C GLY A 142 3.90 6.27 -9.65
N TYR A 143 3.96 6.87 -8.46
CA TYR A 143 3.05 7.93 -8.05
C TYR A 143 3.54 9.30 -8.53
N GLY A 144 2.59 10.15 -8.96
CA GLY A 144 2.93 11.48 -9.47
C GLY A 144 3.99 11.39 -10.57
N ASP A 145 5.07 12.11 -10.41
CA ASP A 145 6.21 12.14 -11.33
C ASP A 145 7.42 11.27 -10.86
N LEU A 146 7.27 10.48 -9.78
CA LEU A 146 8.31 9.56 -9.33
C LEU A 146 8.34 8.31 -10.25
N PRO A 147 9.42 8.09 -11.03
CA PRO A 147 9.42 7.06 -12.05
C PRO A 147 9.34 5.64 -11.48
N LEU A 148 8.52 4.78 -12.09
CA LEU A 148 8.45 3.36 -11.72
C LEU A 148 9.75 2.59 -12.02
N VAL A 149 10.52 3.05 -12.99
CA VAL A 149 11.77 2.42 -13.43
C VAL A 149 12.84 2.37 -12.33
N ILE A 150 12.74 3.16 -11.27
CA ILE A 150 13.68 3.13 -10.14
C ILE A 150 13.46 1.92 -9.20
N GLN A 151 12.35 1.19 -9.37
CA GLN A 151 11.94 0.10 -8.50
C GLN A 151 13.03 -0.96 -8.24
N PRO A 152 13.76 -1.46 -9.26
CA PRO A 152 14.84 -2.43 -9.03
C PRO A 152 15.95 -1.88 -8.14
N GLN A 153 16.37 -0.63 -8.35
CA GLN A 153 17.40 0.01 -7.55
C GLN A 153 16.91 0.28 -6.12
N PHE A 154 15.66 0.70 -5.98
CA PHE A 154 14.99 0.91 -4.69
C PHE A 154 14.98 -0.38 -3.85
N LEU A 155 14.59 -1.50 -4.44
CA LEU A 155 14.56 -2.81 -3.78
C LEU A 155 15.96 -3.33 -3.45
N SER A 156 16.96 -3.03 -4.29
CA SER A 156 18.35 -3.37 -4.02
C SER A 156 18.88 -2.64 -2.78
N LEU A 157 18.59 -1.35 -2.62
CA LEU A 157 18.95 -0.59 -1.42
C LEU A 157 18.33 -1.15 -0.15
N LEU A 158 17.10 -1.65 -0.22
CA LEU A 158 16.39 -2.30 0.89
C LEU A 158 16.92 -3.70 1.20
N ASP A 159 17.68 -4.32 0.27
CA ASP A 159 17.99 -5.75 0.29
C ASP A 159 16.69 -6.59 0.41
N ALA A 160 15.66 -6.16 -0.30
CA ALA A 160 14.29 -6.66 -0.14
C ALA A 160 14.17 -8.13 -0.58
N GLY A 161 14.92 -8.54 -1.60
CA GLY A 161 14.94 -9.94 -2.07
C GLY A 161 15.34 -10.90 -0.98
N ARG A 162 16.44 -10.62 -0.28
CA ARG A 162 16.96 -11.48 0.79
C ARG A 162 16.11 -11.37 2.07
N LYS A 163 15.66 -10.15 2.44
CA LYS A 163 14.98 -9.92 3.72
C LYS A 163 13.53 -10.38 3.74
N ILE A 164 12.80 -10.13 2.65
CA ILE A 164 11.34 -10.36 2.59
C ILE A 164 10.87 -11.12 1.33
N GLY A 165 11.78 -11.53 0.45
CA GLY A 165 11.44 -12.24 -0.79
C GLY A 165 10.74 -11.34 -1.83
N LEU A 166 10.98 -10.01 -1.78
CA LEU A 166 10.37 -9.05 -2.69
C LEU A 166 11.37 -8.63 -3.77
N SER A 167 11.00 -8.81 -5.02
CA SER A 167 11.75 -8.41 -6.20
C SER A 167 10.89 -7.62 -7.19
N SER A 168 11.48 -7.13 -8.26
CA SER A 168 10.74 -6.53 -9.36
C SER A 168 11.31 -6.97 -10.72
N SER A 169 10.46 -6.91 -11.75
CA SER A 169 10.90 -7.00 -13.14
C SER A 169 11.65 -5.72 -13.56
N ALA A 170 12.29 -5.75 -14.72
CA ALA A 170 12.91 -4.57 -15.31
C ALA A 170 11.90 -3.44 -15.59
N SER A 171 10.63 -3.77 -15.81
CA SER A 171 9.53 -2.81 -15.98
C SER A 171 8.98 -2.25 -14.66
N GLY A 172 9.53 -2.66 -13.51
CA GLY A 172 9.11 -2.19 -12.19
C GLY A 172 7.93 -2.95 -11.57
N MET A 173 7.45 -4.03 -12.19
CA MET A 173 6.38 -4.86 -11.61
C MET A 173 6.92 -5.68 -10.44
N LEU A 174 6.26 -5.55 -9.28
CA LEU A 174 6.63 -6.26 -8.05
C LEU A 174 6.28 -7.75 -8.12
N THR A 175 7.11 -8.57 -7.49
CA THR A 175 6.89 -10.00 -7.27
C THR A 175 7.32 -10.37 -5.85
N PRO A 176 6.41 -10.86 -5.00
CA PRO A 176 4.95 -11.09 -5.21
C PRO A 176 4.19 -9.84 -5.64
N ILE A 177 3.05 -10.03 -6.33
CA ILE A 177 2.22 -8.93 -6.88
C ILE A 177 1.61 -8.08 -5.76
N LYS A 178 1.12 -8.75 -4.69
CA LYS A 178 0.53 -8.06 -3.53
C LYS A 178 1.63 -7.57 -2.60
N SER A 179 2.29 -6.52 -3.07
CA SER A 179 3.43 -5.87 -2.42
C SER A 179 3.41 -4.36 -2.65
N VAL A 180 4.05 -3.62 -1.77
CA VAL A 180 4.15 -2.16 -1.80
C VAL A 180 5.60 -1.76 -1.57
N THR A 181 6.05 -0.73 -2.29
CA THR A 181 7.25 0.05 -1.97
C THR A 181 6.87 1.50 -1.80
N ALA A 182 7.46 2.17 -0.85
CA ALA A 182 7.16 3.58 -0.60
C ALA A 182 8.33 4.32 0.03
N VAL A 183 8.30 5.64 -0.12
CA VAL A 183 9.11 6.59 0.64
C VAL A 183 8.21 7.28 1.65
N ILE A 184 8.68 7.40 2.89
CA ILE A 184 7.94 8.00 4.00
C ILE A 184 8.86 9.02 4.65
N GLY A 185 8.45 10.28 4.74
CA GLY A 185 9.22 11.32 5.41
C GLY A 185 9.18 11.14 6.93
N ILE A 186 10.32 11.38 7.59
CA ILE A 186 10.39 11.49 9.05
C ILE A 186 10.22 12.95 9.39
N LEU A 187 9.15 13.26 10.12
CA LEU A 187 8.83 14.64 10.51
C LEU A 187 9.74 15.13 11.62
N PRO A 188 10.03 16.44 11.68
CA PRO A 188 10.78 17.03 12.78
C PRO A 188 10.09 16.77 14.14
N PRO A 189 10.87 16.68 15.23
CA PRO A 189 10.33 16.53 16.58
C PRO A 189 9.29 17.60 16.91
N GLY A 190 8.18 17.21 17.56
CA GLY A 190 7.10 18.10 17.91
C GLY A 190 6.16 18.49 16.76
N THR A 191 6.34 17.86 15.59
CA THR A 191 5.40 18.01 14.48
C THR A 191 4.41 16.85 14.52
N ASP A 192 3.12 17.15 14.61
CA ASP A 192 2.09 16.12 14.49
C ASP A 192 2.09 15.53 13.06
N ALA A 193 1.81 14.23 12.98
CA ALA A 193 1.55 13.62 11.68
C ALA A 193 0.46 14.43 10.96
N PRO A 194 0.67 14.86 9.71
CA PRO A 194 -0.34 15.62 9.01
C PRO A 194 -1.62 14.78 9.03
N LYS A 195 -2.70 15.35 9.59
CA LYS A 195 -4.03 14.72 9.46
C LYS A 195 -4.19 14.35 8.00
N ALA A 196 -4.44 13.07 7.75
CA ALA A 196 -4.48 12.52 6.40
C ALA A 196 -5.30 13.46 5.51
N ARG A 197 -4.61 14.30 4.72
CA ARG A 197 -5.30 15.06 3.69
C ARG A 197 -5.81 14.00 2.73
N PRO A 198 -7.11 14.02 2.40
CA PRO A 198 -7.61 13.11 1.41
C PRO A 198 -6.64 13.11 0.23
N ALA A 199 -6.12 11.95 -0.17
CA ALA A 199 -5.26 11.81 -1.36
C ALA A 199 -5.88 12.49 -2.59
N CYS A 200 -7.19 12.76 -2.51
CA CYS A 200 -7.96 13.55 -3.46
C CYS A 200 -7.47 14.99 -3.66
N ALA A 201 -6.74 15.59 -2.73
CA ALA A 201 -6.24 16.97 -2.89
C ALA A 201 -5.17 17.07 -3.98
N ILE A 202 -4.41 15.99 -4.18
CA ILE A 202 -3.32 15.89 -5.18
C ILE A 202 -3.63 14.86 -6.27
N CYS A 203 -4.79 14.20 -6.21
CA CYS A 203 -5.16 13.15 -7.15
C CYS A 203 -5.52 13.74 -8.52
N PRO A 204 -4.90 13.30 -9.63
CA PRO A 204 -5.24 13.75 -10.97
C PRO A 204 -6.72 13.53 -11.32
N LEU A 205 -7.33 12.47 -10.76
CA LEU A 205 -8.73 12.12 -10.96
C LEU A 205 -9.70 12.89 -10.05
N SER A 206 -9.22 13.75 -9.16
CA SER A 206 -10.06 14.36 -8.11
C SER A 206 -11.28 15.12 -8.65
N LYS A 207 -11.19 15.69 -9.85
CA LYS A 207 -12.29 16.42 -10.49
C LYS A 207 -13.39 15.51 -11.06
N THR A 208 -13.02 14.31 -11.49
CA THR A 208 -13.90 13.34 -12.17
C THR A 208 -14.22 12.11 -11.32
N CYS A 209 -13.58 11.98 -10.15
CA CYS A 209 -13.67 10.81 -9.31
C CYS A 209 -15.10 10.59 -8.76
N PRO A 210 -15.75 9.46 -9.10
CA PRO A 210 -17.09 9.17 -8.61
C PRO A 210 -17.14 8.87 -7.11
N LEU A 211 -16.04 8.35 -6.52
CA LEU A 211 -15.95 8.10 -5.07
C LEU A 211 -16.00 9.43 -4.29
N LYS A 212 -15.19 10.40 -4.72
CA LYS A 212 -15.18 11.74 -4.10
C LYS A 212 -16.56 12.41 -4.15
N ARG A 213 -17.30 12.22 -5.26
CA ARG A 213 -18.66 12.77 -5.40
C ARG A 213 -19.65 12.14 -4.42
N LYS A 214 -19.39 10.89 -3.98
CA LYS A 214 -20.16 10.18 -2.95
C LYS A 214 -19.65 10.44 -1.52
N GLY A 215 -18.66 11.33 -1.33
CA GLY A 215 -18.04 11.58 -0.01
C GLY A 215 -17.11 10.46 0.47
N VAL A 216 -16.78 9.49 -0.39
CA VAL A 216 -15.86 8.39 -0.08
C VAL A 216 -14.47 8.75 -0.57
N PHE A 217 -13.45 8.55 0.25
CA PHE A 217 -12.07 8.89 -0.06
C PHE A 217 -11.19 7.64 -0.08
N CYS A 218 -10.32 7.50 -1.09
CA CYS A 218 -9.34 6.42 -1.13
C CYS A 218 -8.33 6.57 0.01
N GLY A 219 -8.06 5.50 0.76
CA GLY A 219 -7.01 5.47 1.77
C GLY A 219 -7.30 6.30 3.03
N ILE A 220 -8.57 6.60 3.33
CA ILE A 220 -8.98 7.12 4.63
C ILE A 220 -9.82 6.04 5.29
N HIS A 221 -9.27 5.46 6.34
CA HIS A 221 -10.07 4.75 7.31
C HIS A 221 -10.82 5.81 8.13
N SER A 222 -12.13 5.89 7.97
CA SER A 222 -12.96 6.56 8.97
C SER A 222 -13.04 5.60 10.16
N ASP A 223 -12.43 6.02 11.26
CA ASP A 223 -12.66 5.42 12.58
C ASP A 223 -14.15 5.40 12.93
#